data_5f1c9f239c30c0ac7d61667d9680940a
#
_entry.id   5f1c9f239c30c0ac7d61667d9680940a
#
_cell.length_a   1.000
_cell.length_b   1.000
_cell.length_c   1.000
_cell.angle_alpha   90.00
_cell.angle_beta   90.00
_cell.angle_gamma   90.00
#
_symmetry.space_group_name_H-M   'P 1'
#
loop_
_entity.id
_entity.type
_entity.pdbx_description
1 polymer ?
#
loop_
_entity_poly.entity_id
_entity_poly.type
_entity_poly.pdbx_seq_one_letter_code
_entity_poly.pdbx_strand_id
1 'polypeptide(L)' 'MTRQIKEQILAVRDDGRTNMLDINGVQWVANDLNLYELVVYLIDEPNRKEYWHFIMTGEAPMEDEEVTEDEDGLS' A
#
# COMPACT_ATOMS: atom_id res chain seq x y z
N MET A 1 -4.43 0.90 -5.78
CA MET A 1 -3.18 0.46 -5.13
C MET A 1 -2.59 -0.70 -5.93
N THR A 2 -1.30 -0.68 -6.18
CA THR A 2 -0.66 -1.80 -6.87
C THR A 2 -0.29 -2.90 -5.88
N ARG A 3 -0.02 -4.09 -6.40
CA ARG A 3 0.43 -5.19 -5.55
C ARG A 3 1.74 -4.84 -4.87
N GLN A 4 2.64 -4.18 -5.60
CA GLN A 4 3.92 -3.78 -5.03
C GLN A 4 3.72 -2.89 -3.81
N ILE A 5 2.85 -1.89 -3.93
CA ILE A 5 2.57 -0.99 -2.81
C ILE A 5 1.97 -1.75 -1.65
N LYS A 6 1.04 -2.65 -1.92
CA LYS A 6 0.43 -3.46 -0.86
C LYS A 6 1.49 -4.29 -0.14
N GLU A 7 2.38 -4.92 -0.89
CA GLU A 7 3.42 -5.74 -0.27
C GLU A 7 4.36 -4.91 0.58
N GLN A 8 4.67 -3.69 0.13
CA GLN A 8 5.53 -2.81 0.89
C GLN A 8 4.85 -2.33 2.17
N ILE A 9 3.54 -2.06 2.12
CA ILE A 9 2.78 -1.71 3.31
C ILE A 9 2.84 -2.87 4.33
N LEU A 10 2.65 -4.09 3.85
CA LEU A 10 2.68 -5.25 4.73
C LEU A 10 4.07 -5.47 5.33
N ALA A 11 5.12 -5.15 4.57
CA ALA A 11 6.48 -5.24 5.08
C ALA A 11 6.72 -4.25 6.21
N VAL A 12 6.21 -3.03 6.09
CA VAL A 12 6.31 -2.04 7.16
C VAL A 12 5.54 -2.52 8.39
N ARG A 13 4.36 -3.07 8.17
CA ARG A 13 3.55 -3.59 9.28
C ARG A 13 4.29 -4.71 10.02
N ASP A 14 4.91 -5.62 9.27
CA ASP A 14 5.63 -6.74 9.86
C ASP A 14 6.87 -6.28 10.61
N ASP A 15 7.48 -5.17 10.19
CA ASP A 15 8.62 -4.59 10.88
C ASP A 15 8.24 -4.13 12.29
N GLY A 16 7.05 -3.58 12.46
CA GLY A 16 6.48 -3.29 13.76
C GLY A 16 7.00 -2.05 14.46
N ARG A 17 7.82 -1.22 13.80
CA ARG A 17 8.42 -0.06 14.46
C ARG A 17 7.50 1.13 14.59
N THR A 18 6.42 1.18 13.82
CA THR A 18 5.57 2.36 13.79
C THR A 18 4.11 1.98 13.80
N ASN A 19 3.27 2.93 14.21
CA ASN A 19 1.83 2.81 14.10
C ASN A 19 1.44 2.97 12.64
N MET A 20 0.70 2.02 12.08
CA MET A 20 0.34 2.05 10.68
C MET A 20 -0.59 3.19 10.31
N LEU A 21 -1.18 3.87 11.29
CA LEU A 21 -2.00 5.06 11.03
C LEU A 21 -1.17 6.34 11.01
N ASP A 22 0.11 6.26 11.36
CA ASP A 22 1.02 7.41 11.34
C ASP A 22 1.76 7.42 10.00
N ILE A 23 1.26 8.23 9.06
CA ILE A 23 1.83 8.29 7.72
C ILE A 23 3.31 8.64 7.74
N ASN A 24 3.70 9.63 8.55
CA ASN A 24 5.10 10.04 8.61
C ASN A 24 5.98 8.91 9.13
N GLY A 25 5.52 8.20 10.13
CA GLY A 25 6.24 7.05 10.66
C GLY A 25 6.37 5.94 9.63
N VAL A 26 5.29 5.67 8.91
CA VAL A 26 5.30 4.64 7.86
C VAL A 26 6.30 5.02 6.77
N GLN A 27 6.30 6.28 6.34
CA GLN A 27 7.25 6.73 5.33
C GLN A 27 8.68 6.61 5.81
N TRP A 28 8.93 6.93 7.07
CA TRP A 28 10.28 6.83 7.63
C TRP A 28 10.76 5.37 7.63
N VAL A 29 9.92 4.46 8.10
CA VAL A 29 10.28 3.04 8.13
C VAL A 29 10.46 2.50 6.71
N ALA A 30 9.54 2.87 5.80
CA ALA A 30 9.64 2.45 4.41
C ALA A 30 10.95 2.91 3.78
N ASN A 31 11.34 4.15 4.06
CA ASN A 31 12.60 4.68 3.55
C ASN A 31 13.79 3.88 4.11
N ASP A 32 13.73 3.55 5.38
CA ASP A 32 14.79 2.79 6.03
C ASP A 32 14.89 1.38 5.46
N LEU A 33 13.77 0.81 5.03
CA LEU A 33 13.73 -0.51 4.42
C LEU A 33 13.91 -0.47 2.91
N ASN A 34 14.21 0.70 2.34
CA ASN A 34 14.39 0.90 0.90
C ASN A 34 13.11 0.63 0.10
N LEU A 35 11.96 0.86 0.70
CA LEU A 35 10.67 0.68 0.05
C LEU A 35 10.20 2.03 -0.49
N TYR A 36 10.96 2.55 -1.45
CA TYR A 36 10.80 3.92 -1.91
C TYR A 36 9.49 4.16 -2.67
N GLU A 37 8.95 3.13 -3.31
CA GLU A 37 7.68 3.28 -4.00
C GLU A 37 6.58 3.64 -3.03
N LEU A 38 6.59 3.04 -1.85
CA LEU A 38 5.62 3.37 -0.81
C LEU A 38 5.81 4.79 -0.30
N VAL A 39 7.07 5.22 -0.12
CA VAL A 39 7.36 6.58 0.32
C VAL A 39 6.72 7.58 -0.64
N VAL A 40 6.96 7.40 -1.94
CA VAL A 40 6.42 8.29 -2.97
C VAL A 40 4.90 8.20 -3.04
N TYR A 41 4.35 7.00 -2.95
CA TYR A 41 2.92 6.78 -3.00
C TYR A 41 2.20 7.61 -1.93
N LEU A 42 2.76 7.67 -0.73
CA LEU A 42 2.13 8.36 0.39
C LEU A 42 2.31 9.87 0.39
N ILE A 43 3.02 10.42 -0.61
CA ILE A 43 3.15 11.87 -0.74
C ILE A 43 1.82 12.49 -1.17
N ASP A 44 1.06 11.83 -2.04
CA ASP A 44 -0.18 12.36 -2.59
C ASP A 44 -1.35 12.08 -1.69
N GLU A 45 -2.15 13.11 -1.43
CA GLU A 45 -3.28 12.99 -0.53
C GLU A 45 -4.30 11.93 -0.93
N PRO A 46 -4.71 11.81 -2.21
CA PRO A 46 -5.64 10.75 -2.58
C PRO A 46 -5.12 9.36 -2.23
N ASN A 47 -3.81 9.17 -2.37
CA ASN A 47 -3.22 7.88 -2.04
C ASN A 47 -3.25 7.60 -0.54
N ARG A 48 -3.11 8.65 0.28
CA ARG A 48 -3.21 8.48 1.72
C ARG A 48 -4.59 8.01 2.14
N LYS A 49 -5.63 8.52 1.48
CA LYS A 49 -7.00 8.09 1.77
C LYS A 49 -7.18 6.62 1.41
N GLU A 50 -6.65 6.20 0.27
CA GLU A 50 -6.68 4.81 -0.12
C GLU A 50 -5.91 3.94 0.88
N TYR A 51 -4.76 4.42 1.32
CA TYR A 51 -3.96 3.72 2.30
C TYR A 51 -4.72 3.51 3.61
N TRP A 52 -5.34 4.58 4.13
CA TRP A 52 -6.11 4.47 5.38
C TRP A 52 -7.27 3.51 5.23
N HIS A 53 -7.96 3.57 4.10
CA HIS A 53 -9.05 2.63 3.84
C HIS A 53 -8.53 1.19 3.87
N PHE A 54 -7.40 0.95 3.25
CA PHE A 54 -6.79 -0.38 3.25
C PHE A 54 -6.43 -0.84 4.66
N ILE A 55 -5.83 0.06 5.46
CA ILE A 55 -5.44 -0.29 6.83
C ILE A 55 -6.67 -0.59 7.68
N MET A 56 -7.75 0.18 7.50
CA MET A 56 -8.94 0.02 8.31
C MET A 56 -9.78 -1.18 7.93
N THR A 57 -9.81 -1.55 6.66
CA THR A 57 -10.72 -2.59 6.15
C THR A 57 -10.01 -3.79 5.57
N GLY A 58 -8.73 -3.68 5.26
CA GLY A 58 -7.99 -4.73 4.55
C GLY A 58 -8.25 -4.76 3.06
N GLU A 59 -8.96 -3.77 2.52
CA GLU A 59 -9.36 -3.77 1.11
C GLU A 59 -8.88 -2.54 0.38
N ALA A 60 -8.40 -2.72 -0.84
CA ALA A 60 -8.04 -1.62 -1.72
C ALA A 60 -8.13 -2.10 -3.16
N PRO A 61 -8.47 -1.20 -4.10
CA PRO A 61 -8.43 -1.57 -5.52
C PRO A 61 -7.01 -1.99 -5.90
N MET A 62 -6.90 -3.11 -6.58
CA MET A 62 -5.59 -3.64 -6.99
C MET A 62 -5.41 -3.40 -8.48
N GLU A 63 -4.76 -2.30 -8.80
CA GLU A 63 -4.66 -1.82 -10.18
C GLU A 63 -3.95 -2.78 -11.11
N ASP A 64 -2.93 -3.45 -10.60
CA ASP A 64 -2.13 -4.33 -11.45
C ASP A 64 -2.66 -5.76 -11.46
N GLU A 65 -3.77 -6.03 -10.81
CA GLU A 65 -4.37 -7.35 -10.80
C GLU A 65 -5.60 -7.47 -11.68
N GLU A 66 -6.21 -6.34 -12.05
CA GLU A 66 -7.43 -6.39 -12.82
C GLU A 66 -7.23 -6.94 -14.19
N VAL A 67 -6.06 -6.94 -14.67
CA VAL A 67 -5.79 -7.40 -16.02
C VAL A 67 -6.25 -8.82 -16.24
N THR A 68 -6.16 -9.59 -15.28
CA THR A 68 -6.55 -10.94 -15.48
C THR A 68 -8.07 -11.04 -15.55
N GLU A 69 -8.26 -10.94 -15.79
CA GLU A 69 -9.26 -11.38 -15.79
C GLU A 69 -10.00 -11.52 -16.26
N ASP A 70 -10.10 -11.38 -16.43
CA ASP A 70 -10.96 -11.60 -16.76
C ASP A 70 -11.35 -12.00 -17.16
N GLU A 71 -11.13 -12.02 -17.35
CA GLU A 71 -11.58 -12.51 -17.59
C GLU A 71 -11.96 -13.08 -17.68
N ASP A 72 -11.83 -13.02 -17.82
CA ASP A 72 -12.32 -13.65 -17.83
C ASP A 72 -12.87 -14.01 -17.93
N GLY A 73 -12.77 -13.84 -18.03
CA GLY A 73 -13.54 -14.23 -18.10
C GLY A 73 -13.99 -14.51 -18.27
N LEU A 74 -14.03 -14.43 -18.45
CA LEU A 74 -14.55 -14.79 -18.52
C LEU A 74 -15.07 -15.05 -18.46
N SER A 75 -15.05 -14.90 -18.24
CA SER A 75 -15.56 -15.15 -18.19
C SER A 75 -15.79 -15.19 -18.18
#